data_70cd8caa1d84407d640f45bb88cc23a6
#
_entry.id   70cd8caa1d84407d640f45bb88cc23a6
#
_cell.length_a   1.000
_cell.length_b   1.000
_cell.length_c   1.000
_cell.angle_alpha   90.00
_cell.angle_beta   90.00
_cell.angle_gamma   90.00
#
_symmetry.space_group_name_H-M   'P 1'
#
loop_
_entity.id
_entity.type
_entity.pdbx_description
1 polymer ?
#
loop_
_entity_poly.entity_id
_entity_poly.type
_entity_poly.pdbx_seq_one_letter_code
_entity_poly.pdbx_strand_id
1 'polypeptide(L)'
;TGSGKTTLLNGMSNCIPKGERIITIEDSAELKLNGIENLVRLEMRNANAAGENKVDMNELIKAALRSRPDRIIVGEVRAEEALSMLNAMNTGHDGSISTGHANSSKDMLKRIETMVLMGVDMPVEAIRGQIASAIDVIIHLGRSYDGSRRLLEISEITGMTTGQIAVHQLFELDDEDQMQMKGELVNRRKLKEYGQYETYQKLMEYFKARDQPVEI
;
A
#
# COMPACT_ATOMS: atom_id res chain seq x y z
N THR A 1 14.65 5.95 -3.14
CA THR A 1 15.17 4.60 -3.44
C THR A 1 15.94 4.07 -2.24
N GLY A 2 15.79 2.78 -1.91
CA GLY A 2 16.53 2.17 -0.79
C GLY A 2 15.99 2.49 0.62
N SER A 3 14.79 3.02 0.77
CA SER A 3 14.15 3.31 2.07
C SER A 3 13.62 2.08 2.83
N GLY A 4 13.71 0.88 2.23
CA GLY A 4 13.29 -0.37 2.88
C GLY A 4 11.88 -0.84 2.55
N LYS A 5 11.23 -0.31 1.50
CA LYS A 5 9.86 -0.70 1.09
C LYS A 5 9.72 -2.22 0.89
N THR A 6 10.59 -2.81 0.07
CA THR A 6 10.60 -4.27 -0.18
C THR A 6 10.84 -5.07 1.10
N THR A 7 11.69 -4.57 1.99
CA THR A 7 11.95 -5.20 3.30
C THR A 7 10.72 -5.17 4.19
N LEU A 8 10.03 -4.02 4.27
CA LEU A 8 8.79 -3.88 5.03
C LEU A 8 7.70 -4.79 4.44
N LEU A 9 7.53 -4.80 3.12
CA LEU A 9 6.53 -5.63 2.44
C LEU A 9 6.79 -7.12 2.71
N ASN A 10 8.04 -7.57 2.62
CA ASN A 10 8.41 -8.93 2.99
C ASN A 10 8.11 -9.24 4.47
N GLY A 11 8.33 -8.29 5.37
CA GLY A 11 7.97 -8.44 6.78
C GLY A 11 6.44 -8.55 6.98
N MET A 12 5.68 -7.68 6.33
CA MET A 12 4.21 -7.67 6.40
C MET A 12 3.59 -8.94 5.81
N SER A 13 4.24 -9.57 4.83
CA SER A 13 3.75 -10.82 4.23
C SER A 13 3.59 -11.96 5.26
N ASN A 14 4.35 -11.93 6.36
CA ASN A 14 4.19 -12.90 7.44
C ASN A 14 2.85 -12.78 8.20
N CYS A 15 2.16 -11.64 8.05
CA CYS A 15 0.84 -11.41 8.64
C CYS A 15 -0.30 -11.85 7.70
N ILE A 16 -0.01 -12.28 6.49
CA ILE A 16 -1.01 -12.77 5.53
C ILE A 16 -1.46 -14.17 5.97
N PRO A 17 -2.78 -14.46 6.01
CA PRO A 17 -3.28 -15.80 6.29
C PRO A 17 -2.75 -16.84 5.31
N LYS A 18 -2.27 -17.98 5.81
CA LYS A 18 -1.58 -19.01 4.98
C LYS A 18 -2.45 -19.63 3.89
N GLY A 19 -3.77 -19.66 4.09
CA GLY A 19 -4.71 -20.22 3.12
C GLY A 19 -5.05 -19.31 1.94
N GLU A 20 -4.58 -18.05 1.95
CA GLU A 20 -4.85 -17.10 0.88
C GLU A 20 -4.00 -17.37 -0.37
N ARG A 21 -4.62 -17.15 -1.53
CA ARG A 21 -3.95 -17.17 -2.83
C ARG A 21 -3.38 -15.78 -3.13
N ILE A 22 -2.06 -15.68 -3.16
CA ILE A 22 -1.34 -14.44 -3.40
C ILE A 22 -0.77 -14.45 -4.82
N ILE A 23 -0.96 -13.34 -5.54
CA ILE A 23 -0.29 -13.13 -6.83
C ILE A 23 0.60 -11.90 -6.70
N THR A 24 1.90 -12.07 -6.92
CA THR A 24 2.84 -10.95 -7.01
C THR A 24 3.06 -10.57 -8.46
N ILE A 25 3.21 -9.27 -8.72
CA ILE A 25 3.48 -8.71 -10.04
C ILE A 25 4.64 -7.74 -9.90
N GLU A 26 5.77 -8.01 -10.55
CA GLU A 26 7.01 -7.25 -10.41
C GLU A 26 7.66 -6.99 -11.77
N ASP A 27 8.44 -5.92 -11.85
CA ASP A 27 9.33 -5.65 -12.99
C ASP A 27 10.48 -6.67 -13.00
N SER A 28 11.09 -6.87 -11.82
CA SER A 28 12.06 -7.93 -11.54
C SER A 28 11.75 -8.53 -10.18
N ALA A 29 11.90 -9.83 -10.03
CA ALA A 29 11.56 -10.53 -8.79
C ALA A 29 12.49 -10.12 -7.62
N GLU A 30 11.97 -9.28 -6.74
CA GLU A 30 12.64 -8.83 -5.50
C GLU A 30 11.95 -9.34 -4.24
N LEU A 31 10.64 -9.64 -4.33
CA LEU A 31 9.84 -10.04 -3.18
C LEU A 31 10.17 -11.46 -2.73
N LYS A 32 10.43 -11.61 -1.44
CA LYS A 32 10.72 -12.89 -0.79
C LYS A 32 9.61 -13.22 0.20
N LEU A 33 8.44 -13.56 -0.33
CA LEU A 33 7.27 -13.93 0.49
C LEU A 33 7.44 -15.37 0.98
N ASN A 34 7.88 -15.53 2.22
CA ASN A 34 8.11 -16.84 2.82
C ASN A 34 6.85 -17.33 3.54
N GLY A 35 6.60 -18.63 3.50
CA GLY A 35 5.50 -19.25 4.25
C GLY A 35 4.10 -19.10 3.62
N ILE A 36 4.00 -18.60 2.39
CA ILE A 36 2.77 -18.54 1.60
C ILE A 36 2.72 -19.79 0.72
N GLU A 37 1.72 -20.65 0.93
CA GLU A 37 1.60 -21.94 0.25
C GLU A 37 1.07 -21.79 -1.17
N ASN A 38 0.15 -20.84 -1.41
CA ASN A 38 -0.45 -20.59 -2.70
C ASN A 38 0.03 -19.25 -3.30
N LEU A 39 1.26 -19.24 -3.75
CA LEU A 39 1.93 -18.06 -4.31
C LEU A 39 2.16 -18.21 -5.81
N VAL A 40 1.64 -17.26 -6.59
CA VAL A 40 1.95 -17.12 -8.03
C VAL A 40 2.78 -15.86 -8.22
N ARG A 41 3.88 -15.97 -8.96
CA ARG A 41 4.75 -14.84 -9.28
C ARG A 41 4.68 -14.53 -10.75
N LEU A 42 4.37 -13.30 -11.08
CA LEU A 42 4.33 -12.78 -12.45
C LEU A 42 5.39 -11.68 -12.58
N GLU A 43 6.18 -11.78 -13.63
CA GLU A 43 7.22 -10.81 -13.94
C GLU A 43 6.97 -10.19 -15.30
N MET A 44 7.25 -8.90 -15.42
CA MET A 44 7.23 -8.20 -16.70
C MET A 44 8.27 -8.80 -17.64
N ARG A 45 8.01 -8.68 -18.93
CA ARG A 45 8.96 -9.08 -19.95
C ARG A 45 9.14 -7.94 -20.94
N ASN A 46 10.38 -7.50 -21.08
CA ASN A 46 10.74 -6.54 -22.12
C ASN A 46 10.58 -7.16 -23.51
N ALA A 47 10.30 -6.30 -24.51
CA ALA A 47 10.28 -6.72 -25.90
C ALA A 47 11.64 -7.35 -26.30
N ASN A 48 11.57 -8.33 -27.19
CA ASN A 48 12.78 -8.90 -27.80
C ASN A 48 13.43 -7.88 -28.79
N ALA A 49 14.54 -8.26 -29.40
CA ALA A 49 15.24 -7.39 -30.36
C ALA A 49 14.39 -6.99 -31.59
N ALA A 50 13.33 -7.74 -31.90
CA ALA A 50 12.37 -7.43 -32.96
C ALA A 50 11.21 -6.54 -32.47
N GLY A 51 11.17 -6.13 -31.20
CA GLY A 51 10.10 -5.32 -30.62
C GLY A 51 8.86 -6.13 -30.21
N GLU A 52 8.95 -7.46 -30.20
CA GLU A 52 7.83 -8.37 -29.95
C GLU A 52 7.87 -8.99 -28.55
N ASN A 53 6.75 -9.62 -28.16
CA ASN A 53 6.61 -10.40 -26.91
C ASN A 53 6.80 -9.59 -25.63
N LYS A 54 6.56 -8.28 -25.63
CA LYS A 54 6.46 -7.48 -24.42
C LYS A 54 5.26 -7.96 -23.59
N VAL A 55 5.44 -8.04 -22.27
CA VAL A 55 4.35 -8.26 -21.31
C VAL A 55 4.48 -7.17 -20.27
N ASP A 56 3.52 -6.25 -20.22
CA ASP A 56 3.57 -5.11 -19.30
C ASP A 56 2.78 -5.35 -18.01
N MET A 57 2.91 -4.41 -17.08
CA MET A 57 2.26 -4.47 -15.77
C MET A 57 0.74 -4.52 -15.88
N ASN A 58 0.14 -3.77 -16.81
CA ASN A 58 -1.31 -3.75 -17.01
C ASN A 58 -1.85 -5.11 -17.45
N GLU A 59 -1.15 -5.78 -18.35
CA GLU A 59 -1.52 -7.12 -18.82
C GLU A 59 -1.43 -8.13 -17.68
N LEU A 60 -0.39 -8.05 -16.87
CA LEU A 60 -0.19 -8.93 -15.71
C LEU A 60 -1.26 -8.72 -14.63
N ILE A 61 -1.65 -7.46 -14.33
CA ILE A 61 -2.73 -7.17 -13.39
C ILE A 61 -4.06 -7.76 -13.91
N LYS A 62 -4.38 -7.57 -15.19
CA LYS A 62 -5.58 -8.15 -15.81
C LYS A 62 -5.58 -9.68 -15.76
N ALA A 63 -4.43 -10.32 -15.97
CA ALA A 63 -4.28 -11.77 -15.87
C ALA A 63 -4.43 -12.26 -14.42
N ALA A 64 -3.85 -11.53 -13.46
CA ALA A 64 -3.98 -11.82 -12.04
C ALA A 64 -5.43 -11.79 -11.58
N LEU A 65 -6.21 -10.78 -11.94
CA LEU A 65 -7.64 -10.66 -11.61
C LEU A 65 -8.48 -11.86 -12.09
N ARG A 66 -8.09 -12.47 -13.21
CA ARG A 66 -8.76 -13.67 -13.76
C ARG A 66 -8.30 -14.98 -13.11
N SER A 67 -7.28 -14.94 -12.28
CA SER A 67 -6.65 -16.10 -11.65
C SER A 67 -7.18 -16.38 -10.24
N ARG A 68 -8.27 -15.72 -9.82
CA ARG A 68 -8.92 -15.84 -8.50
C ARG A 68 -7.93 -15.60 -7.34
N PRO A 69 -7.22 -14.47 -7.27
CA PRO A 69 -6.40 -14.15 -6.11
C PRO A 69 -7.26 -13.71 -4.93
N ASP A 70 -6.80 -13.96 -3.71
CA ASP A 70 -7.31 -13.28 -2.52
C ASP A 70 -6.65 -11.90 -2.39
N ARG A 71 -5.34 -11.82 -2.70
CA ARG A 71 -4.59 -10.56 -2.73
C ARG A 71 -3.68 -10.47 -3.95
N ILE A 72 -3.51 -9.24 -4.42
CA ILE A 72 -2.53 -8.90 -5.45
C ILE A 72 -1.48 -7.99 -4.82
N ILE A 73 -0.20 -8.34 -4.98
CA ILE A 73 0.92 -7.51 -4.53
C ILE A 73 1.65 -7.01 -5.76
N VAL A 74 1.51 -5.70 -6.03
CA VAL A 74 2.22 -5.05 -7.12
C VAL A 74 3.51 -4.45 -6.56
N GLY A 75 4.65 -4.93 -7.02
CA GLY A 75 5.97 -4.55 -6.51
C GLY A 75 6.17 -3.04 -6.48
N GLU A 76 5.87 -2.36 -7.58
CA GLU A 76 5.89 -0.89 -7.66
C GLU A 76 4.98 -0.39 -8.77
N VAL A 77 4.30 0.75 -8.53
CA VAL A 77 3.58 1.53 -9.56
C VAL A 77 4.36 2.78 -9.92
N ARG A 78 4.49 3.04 -11.23
CA ARG A 78 5.30 4.14 -11.77
C ARG A 78 4.58 4.96 -12.84
N ALA A 79 3.56 4.39 -13.50
CA ALA A 79 2.89 4.97 -14.66
C ALA A 79 1.39 4.58 -14.73
N GLU A 80 0.88 4.42 -15.94
CA GLU A 80 -0.54 4.18 -16.25
C GLU A 80 -1.15 2.92 -15.63
N GLU A 81 -0.34 1.95 -15.21
CA GLU A 81 -0.80 0.75 -14.49
C GLU A 81 -1.47 1.07 -13.14
N ALA A 82 -1.29 2.29 -12.64
CA ALA A 82 -1.94 2.75 -11.40
C ALA A 82 -3.47 2.59 -11.45
N LEU A 83 -4.11 2.86 -12.59
CA LEU A 83 -5.56 2.65 -12.74
C LEU A 83 -5.95 1.18 -12.62
N SER A 84 -5.21 0.28 -13.24
CA SER A 84 -5.45 -1.17 -13.14
C SER A 84 -5.26 -1.68 -11.72
N MET A 85 -4.26 -1.17 -11.00
CA MET A 85 -4.04 -1.45 -9.59
C MET A 85 -5.22 -0.98 -8.72
N LEU A 86 -5.68 0.28 -8.90
CA LEU A 86 -6.82 0.81 -8.16
C LEU A 86 -8.10 -0.01 -8.43
N ASN A 87 -8.33 -0.41 -9.67
CA ASN A 87 -9.46 -1.27 -10.03
C ASN A 87 -9.37 -2.64 -9.33
N ALA A 88 -8.18 -3.23 -9.26
CA ALA A 88 -7.96 -4.48 -8.53
C ALA A 88 -8.29 -4.33 -7.04
N MET A 89 -7.82 -3.27 -6.41
CA MET A 89 -8.08 -2.97 -4.99
C MET A 89 -9.57 -2.67 -4.71
N ASN A 90 -10.30 -2.09 -5.68
CA ASN A 90 -11.71 -1.77 -5.55
C ASN A 90 -12.67 -2.95 -5.83
N THR A 91 -12.17 -4.11 -6.28
CA THR A 91 -12.99 -5.24 -6.74
C THR A 91 -12.89 -6.49 -5.87
N GLY A 92 -12.75 -6.31 -4.55
CA GLY A 92 -12.84 -7.42 -3.58
C GLY A 92 -11.52 -8.17 -3.34
N HIS A 93 -10.39 -7.51 -3.57
CA HIS A 93 -9.06 -8.04 -3.26
C HIS A 93 -8.46 -7.28 -2.06
N ASP A 94 -9.21 -7.29 -0.95
CA ASP A 94 -8.81 -6.59 0.28
C ASP A 94 -7.45 -7.05 0.79
N GLY A 95 -6.64 -6.08 1.26
CA GLY A 95 -5.28 -6.34 1.71
C GLY A 95 -4.27 -6.47 0.58
N SER A 96 -4.63 -6.13 -0.65
CA SER A 96 -3.68 -5.92 -1.75
C SER A 96 -2.71 -4.79 -1.39
N ILE A 97 -1.46 -4.92 -1.83
CA ILE A 97 -0.37 -4.01 -1.44
C ILE A 97 0.38 -3.57 -2.70
N SER A 98 0.79 -2.32 -2.71
CA SER A 98 1.73 -1.82 -3.72
C SER A 98 2.75 -0.88 -3.09
N THR A 99 3.82 -0.60 -3.81
CA THR A 99 4.79 0.43 -3.43
C THR A 99 4.89 1.51 -4.49
N GLY A 100 5.37 2.66 -4.09
CA GLY A 100 5.63 3.78 -4.99
C GLY A 100 6.68 4.73 -4.39
N HIS A 101 7.05 5.75 -5.14
CA HIS A 101 7.99 6.78 -4.70
C HIS A 101 7.29 8.13 -4.57
N ALA A 102 7.33 8.72 -3.38
CA ALA A 102 6.86 10.08 -3.10
C ALA A 102 7.60 10.64 -1.88
N ASN A 103 7.47 11.94 -1.64
CA ASN A 103 8.09 12.61 -0.49
C ASN A 103 7.20 12.65 0.74
N SER A 104 5.90 12.33 0.59
CA SER A 104 4.92 12.26 1.67
C SER A 104 3.73 11.40 1.23
N SER A 105 2.85 11.02 2.17
CA SER A 105 1.59 10.34 1.86
C SER A 105 0.71 11.18 0.94
N LYS A 106 0.62 12.49 1.16
CA LYS A 106 -0.16 13.40 0.31
C LYS A 106 0.42 13.53 -1.10
N ASP A 107 1.74 13.56 -1.23
CA ASP A 107 2.38 13.61 -2.56
C ASP A 107 2.21 12.28 -3.31
N MET A 108 2.16 11.14 -2.59
CA MET A 108 1.86 9.86 -3.22
C MET A 108 0.46 9.85 -3.85
N LEU A 109 -0.55 10.39 -3.17
CA LEU A 109 -1.91 10.50 -3.70
C LEU A 109 -1.95 11.34 -4.98
N LYS A 110 -1.30 12.51 -4.99
CA LYS A 110 -1.18 13.36 -6.20
C LYS A 110 -0.43 12.66 -7.33
N ARG A 111 0.61 11.89 -6.98
CA ARG A 111 1.36 11.13 -7.96
C ARG A 111 0.52 10.03 -8.59
N ILE A 112 -0.32 9.34 -7.81
CA ILE A 112 -1.28 8.35 -8.34
C ILE A 112 -2.28 9.03 -9.28
N GLU A 113 -2.83 10.23 -8.93
CA GLU A 113 -3.68 11.01 -9.83
C GLU A 113 -2.98 11.23 -11.18
N THR A 114 -1.73 11.68 -11.15
CA THR A 114 -0.92 11.93 -12.36
C THR A 114 -0.71 10.64 -13.16
N MET A 115 -0.36 9.54 -12.51
CA MET A 115 -0.14 8.25 -13.18
C MET A 115 -1.41 7.74 -13.86
N VAL A 116 -2.58 7.89 -13.25
CA VAL A 116 -3.86 7.52 -13.87
C VAL A 116 -4.12 8.38 -15.11
N LEU A 117 -3.87 9.69 -15.04
CA LEU A 117 -4.03 10.62 -16.17
C LEU A 117 -3.08 10.36 -17.33
N MET A 118 -1.96 9.66 -17.11
CA MET A 118 -1.06 9.24 -18.21
C MET A 118 -1.71 8.20 -19.13
N GLY A 119 -2.62 7.39 -18.59
CA GLY A 119 -3.25 6.28 -19.34
C GLY A 119 -4.70 6.54 -19.75
N VAL A 120 -5.39 7.51 -19.15
CA VAL A 120 -6.83 7.73 -19.41
C VAL A 120 -7.21 9.19 -19.20
N ASP A 121 -8.09 9.70 -20.07
CA ASP A 121 -8.74 10.99 -19.88
C ASP A 121 -9.97 10.81 -18.98
N MET A 122 -9.85 11.19 -17.71
CA MET A 122 -10.87 11.04 -16.69
C MET A 122 -10.91 12.29 -15.80
N PRO A 123 -12.10 12.75 -15.36
CA PRO A 123 -12.19 13.84 -14.40
C PRO A 123 -11.40 13.55 -13.12
N VAL A 124 -10.59 14.50 -12.67
CA VAL A 124 -9.72 14.35 -11.49
C VAL A 124 -10.51 13.96 -10.24
N GLU A 125 -11.72 14.49 -10.09
CA GLU A 125 -12.60 14.15 -8.97
C GLU A 125 -13.01 12.66 -8.98
N ALA A 126 -13.25 12.08 -10.16
CA ALA A 126 -13.53 10.66 -10.30
C ALA A 126 -12.30 9.81 -9.97
N ILE A 127 -11.10 10.24 -10.37
CA ILE A 127 -9.83 9.59 -10.02
C ILE A 127 -9.64 9.61 -8.50
N ARG A 128 -9.84 10.76 -7.85
CA ARG A 128 -9.77 10.89 -6.39
C ARG A 128 -10.75 9.98 -5.67
N GLY A 129 -11.98 9.89 -6.18
CA GLY A 129 -12.97 8.96 -5.66
C GLY A 129 -12.50 7.51 -5.72
N GLN A 130 -11.89 7.09 -6.83
CA GLN A 130 -11.33 5.75 -6.96
C GLN A 130 -10.15 5.50 -6.03
N ILE A 131 -9.24 6.46 -5.88
CA ILE A 131 -8.11 6.37 -4.95
C ILE A 131 -8.61 6.24 -3.51
N ALA A 132 -9.55 7.11 -3.11
CA ALA A 132 -10.11 7.12 -1.75
C ALA A 132 -10.90 5.86 -1.40
N SER A 133 -11.42 5.14 -2.40
CA SER A 133 -12.10 3.86 -2.22
C SER A 133 -11.13 2.67 -2.19
N ALA A 134 -10.02 2.76 -2.95
CA ALA A 134 -9.09 1.65 -3.14
C ALA A 134 -8.04 1.56 -2.04
N ILE A 135 -7.59 2.69 -1.51
CA ILE A 135 -6.47 2.75 -0.57
C ILE A 135 -6.99 3.00 0.84
N ASP A 136 -6.69 2.09 1.76
CA ASP A 136 -7.05 2.24 3.17
C ASP A 136 -5.93 2.96 3.96
N VAL A 137 -4.67 2.57 3.74
CA VAL A 137 -3.53 3.05 4.53
C VAL A 137 -2.33 3.30 3.64
N ILE A 138 -1.61 4.38 3.92
CA ILE A 138 -0.31 4.67 3.33
C ILE A 138 0.74 4.63 4.44
N ILE A 139 1.83 3.90 4.19
CA ILE A 139 2.99 3.81 5.06
C ILE A 139 4.16 4.50 4.36
N HIS A 140 4.65 5.59 4.93
CA HIS A 140 5.76 6.36 4.38
C HIS A 140 7.07 5.98 5.06
N LEU A 141 8.03 5.54 4.25
CA LEU A 141 9.37 5.18 4.67
C LEU A 141 10.37 6.17 4.10
N GLY A 142 11.26 6.63 4.95
CA GLY A 142 12.35 7.53 4.57
C GLY A 142 13.73 6.99 4.91
N ARG A 143 14.71 7.82 4.62
CA ARG A 143 16.09 7.60 4.96
C ARG A 143 16.57 8.81 5.76
N SER A 144 17.05 8.58 6.98
CA SER A 144 17.59 9.64 7.83
C SER A 144 18.97 10.09 7.35
N TYR A 145 19.46 11.20 7.89
CA TYR A 145 20.75 11.78 7.57
C TYR A 145 21.93 10.78 7.80
N ASP A 146 21.83 9.95 8.85
CA ASP A 146 22.81 8.90 9.16
C ASP A 146 22.77 7.70 8.22
N GLY A 147 21.86 7.73 7.21
CA GLY A 147 21.63 6.64 6.27
C GLY A 147 20.70 5.54 6.79
N SER A 148 20.24 5.61 8.02
CA SER A 148 19.27 4.65 8.57
C SER A 148 17.93 4.74 7.86
N ARG A 149 17.21 3.61 7.82
CA ARG A 149 15.86 3.52 7.26
C ARG A 149 14.86 3.72 8.37
N ARG A 150 13.90 4.62 8.16
CA ARG A 150 12.91 5.01 9.16
C ARG A 150 11.49 4.88 8.62
N LEU A 151 10.59 4.49 9.49
CA LEU A 151 9.16 4.71 9.31
C LEU A 151 8.90 6.17 9.67
N LEU A 152 8.40 6.96 8.72
CA LEU A 152 8.17 8.40 8.92
C LEU A 152 6.72 8.70 9.28
N GLU A 153 5.78 8.00 8.63
CA GLU A 153 4.35 8.28 8.75
C GLU A 153 3.52 7.03 8.47
N ILE A 154 2.41 6.87 9.19
CA ILE A 154 1.31 5.99 8.84
C ILE A 154 0.05 6.84 8.78
N SER A 155 -0.64 6.83 7.63
CA SER A 155 -1.85 7.61 7.40
C SER A 155 -2.97 6.74 6.85
N GLU A 156 -4.18 6.94 7.37
CA GLU A 156 -5.43 6.34 6.88
C GLU A 156 -6.08 7.25 5.84
N ILE A 157 -6.63 6.68 4.80
CA ILE A 157 -7.50 7.35 3.83
C ILE A 157 -8.95 7.17 4.30
N THR A 158 -9.58 8.28 4.70
CA THR A 158 -10.91 8.24 5.32
C THR A 158 -12.07 8.56 4.37
N GLY A 159 -11.75 8.74 3.07
CA GLY A 159 -12.72 9.03 2.02
C GLY A 159 -12.45 10.37 1.33
N MET A 160 -13.53 11.08 0.97
CA MET A 160 -13.48 12.36 0.27
C MET A 160 -14.10 13.47 1.12
N THR A 161 -13.48 14.65 1.13
CA THR A 161 -14.03 15.86 1.77
C THR A 161 -13.82 17.05 0.83
N THR A 162 -14.88 17.74 0.45
CA THR A 162 -14.84 18.91 -0.46
C THR A 162 -14.03 18.69 -1.74
N GLY A 163 -14.20 17.53 -2.40
CA GLY A 163 -13.51 17.19 -3.65
C GLY A 163 -12.01 16.82 -3.48
N GLN A 164 -11.54 16.67 -2.25
CA GLN A 164 -10.17 16.25 -1.92
C GLN A 164 -10.18 14.92 -1.17
N ILE A 165 -9.11 14.13 -1.31
CA ILE A 165 -8.91 12.91 -0.54
C ILE A 165 -8.61 13.29 0.91
N ALA A 166 -9.41 12.77 1.84
CA ALA A 166 -9.24 12.99 3.27
C ALA A 166 -8.21 12.01 3.83
N VAL A 167 -7.15 12.55 4.42
CA VAL A 167 -6.05 11.80 5.02
C VAL A 167 -6.06 12.03 6.52
N HIS A 168 -6.13 10.96 7.30
CA HIS A 168 -6.06 10.97 8.75
C HIS A 168 -4.74 10.34 9.20
N GLN A 169 -3.90 11.14 9.88
CA GLN A 169 -2.60 10.70 10.34
C GLN A 169 -2.75 9.84 11.61
N LEU A 170 -2.19 8.64 11.58
CA LEU A 170 -2.22 7.70 12.69
C LEU A 170 -0.94 7.77 13.52
N PHE A 171 0.21 7.78 12.84
CA PHE A 171 1.52 7.86 13.44
C PHE A 171 2.44 8.76 12.63
N GLU A 172 3.36 9.45 13.34
CA GLU A 172 4.38 10.32 12.76
C GLU A 172 5.67 10.23 13.56
N LEU A 173 6.80 10.19 12.86
CA LEU A 173 8.11 10.30 13.48
C LEU A 173 8.37 11.77 13.84
N ASP A 174 8.70 12.03 15.09
CA ASP A 174 9.05 13.38 15.57
C ASP A 174 10.54 13.73 15.32
N ASP A 175 10.92 14.96 15.69
CA ASP A 175 12.30 15.45 15.55
C ASP A 175 13.29 14.75 16.50
N GLU A 176 12.80 14.01 17.50
CA GLU A 176 13.58 13.24 18.47
C GLU A 176 13.70 11.75 18.05
N ASP A 177 13.33 11.41 16.80
CA ASP A 177 13.32 10.06 16.27
C ASP A 177 12.37 9.09 17.03
N GLN A 178 11.31 9.62 17.65
CA GLN A 178 10.29 8.83 18.33
C GLN A 178 9.01 8.78 17.50
N MET A 179 8.44 7.58 17.37
CA MET A 179 7.14 7.39 16.70
C MET A 179 6.01 7.82 17.63
N GLN A 180 5.33 8.89 17.28
CA GLN A 180 4.22 9.48 18.03
C GLN A 180 2.88 9.01 17.45
N MET A 181 1.96 8.58 18.31
CA MET A 181 0.57 8.33 17.93
C MET A 181 -0.17 9.66 17.78
N LYS A 182 -0.74 9.91 16.58
CA LYS A 182 -1.50 11.15 16.28
C LYS A 182 -3.01 10.90 16.27
N GLY A 183 -3.44 9.66 16.02
CA GLY A 183 -4.85 9.31 15.98
C GLY A 183 -5.10 7.81 15.96
N GLU A 184 -6.37 7.44 16.09
CA GLU A 184 -6.84 6.07 15.95
C GLU A 184 -7.51 5.87 14.57
N LEU A 185 -7.59 4.62 14.10
CA LEU A 185 -8.32 4.29 12.88
C LEU A 185 -9.78 4.78 12.96
N VAL A 186 -10.20 5.52 11.96
CA VAL A 186 -11.58 6.01 11.78
C VAL A 186 -12.45 4.89 11.21
N ASN A 187 -11.98 4.22 10.15
CA ASN A 187 -12.70 3.12 9.51
C ASN A 187 -12.30 1.77 10.12
N ARG A 188 -13.13 1.26 11.02
CA ARG A 188 -12.89 0.00 11.74
C ARG A 188 -13.68 -1.18 11.19
N ARG A 189 -14.40 -1.00 10.06
CA ARG A 189 -15.26 -2.05 9.49
C ARG A 189 -14.46 -3.28 9.12
N LYS A 190 -13.39 -3.13 8.35
CA LYS A 190 -12.53 -4.24 7.91
C LYS A 190 -11.92 -5.00 9.10
N LEU A 191 -11.50 -4.30 10.17
CA LEU A 191 -11.01 -4.97 11.38
C LEU A 191 -12.05 -5.92 12.01
N LYS A 192 -13.32 -5.53 12.00
CA LYS A 192 -14.42 -6.36 12.53
C LYS A 192 -14.70 -7.53 11.59
N GLU A 193 -14.78 -7.30 10.29
CA GLU A 193 -15.03 -8.31 9.26
C GLU A 193 -13.96 -9.41 9.27
N TYR A 194 -12.69 -9.05 9.51
CA TYR A 194 -11.56 -9.99 9.58
C TYR A 194 -11.21 -10.47 11.00
N GLY A 195 -12.04 -10.16 12.01
CA GLY A 195 -11.84 -10.62 13.40
C GLY A 195 -10.61 -10.03 14.10
N GLN A 196 -10.10 -8.90 13.64
CA GLN A 196 -8.89 -8.25 14.17
C GLN A 196 -9.18 -7.09 15.14
N TYR A 197 -10.46 -6.84 15.43
CA TYR A 197 -10.84 -5.68 16.22
C TYR A 197 -10.32 -5.72 17.67
N GLU A 198 -10.36 -6.89 18.32
CA GLU A 198 -9.81 -7.05 19.68
C GLU A 198 -8.30 -6.87 19.73
N THR A 199 -7.59 -7.39 18.71
CA THR A 199 -6.13 -7.19 18.56
C THR A 199 -5.80 -5.72 18.44
N TYR A 200 -6.57 -4.99 17.61
CA TYR A 200 -6.44 -3.56 17.48
C TYR A 200 -6.68 -2.82 18.80
N GLN A 201 -7.73 -3.16 19.55
CA GLN A 201 -8.02 -2.52 20.84
C GLN A 201 -6.85 -2.68 21.84
N LYS A 202 -6.32 -3.89 21.99
CA LYS A 202 -5.15 -4.15 22.84
C LYS A 202 -3.91 -3.35 22.41
N LEU A 203 -3.71 -3.20 21.11
CA LEU A 203 -2.62 -2.40 20.57
C LEU A 203 -2.78 -0.91 20.91
N MET A 204 -4.00 -0.38 20.81
CA MET A 204 -4.30 1.02 21.16
C MET A 204 -4.14 1.29 22.66
N GLU A 205 -4.57 0.36 23.50
CA GLU A 205 -4.33 0.45 24.95
C GLU A 205 -2.84 0.49 25.27
N TYR A 206 -2.02 -0.35 24.61
CA TYR A 206 -0.57 -0.36 24.79
C TYR A 206 0.07 0.99 24.43
N PHE A 207 -0.31 1.59 23.30
CA PHE A 207 0.22 2.91 22.90
C PHE A 207 -0.22 4.02 23.84
N LYS A 208 -1.49 4.05 24.24
CA LYS A 208 -2.00 5.03 25.23
C LYS A 208 -1.31 4.96 26.57
N ALA A 209 -0.96 3.76 27.02
CA ALA A 209 -0.22 3.59 28.28
C ALA A 209 1.22 4.11 28.21
N ARG A 210 1.85 4.10 27.03
CA ARG A 210 3.21 4.64 26.85
C ARG A 210 3.26 6.16 26.79
N ASP A 211 2.19 6.79 26.29
CA ASP A 211 2.09 8.25 26.16
C ASP A 211 1.63 8.94 27.45
N GLN A 212 1.34 8.20 28.54
CA GLN A 212 1.06 8.79 29.84
C GLN A 212 2.37 9.22 30.52
N PRO A 213 2.46 10.49 31.00
CA PRO A 213 3.61 10.89 31.80
C PRO A 213 3.69 9.99 33.03
N VAL A 214 4.87 9.44 33.28
CA VAL A 214 5.14 8.72 34.54
C VAL A 214 5.01 9.76 35.64
N GLU A 215 3.93 9.69 36.44
CA GLU A 215 3.85 10.45 37.68
C GLU A 215 4.98 9.97 38.59
N ILE A 216 5.97 10.89 38.81
CA ILE A 216 7.09 10.68 39.72
C ILE A 216 6.64 11.05 41.13
#